data_b1ac44e02e4a20921507dd27dc45746b
#
_entry.id   b1ac44e02e4a20921507dd27dc45746b
#
_cell.length_a   1.000
_cell.length_b   1.000
_cell.length_c   1.000
_cell.angle_alpha   90.00
_cell.angle_beta   90.00
_cell.angle_gamma   90.00
#
_symmetry.space_group_name_H-M   'P 1'
#
loop_
_entity.id
_entity.type
_entity.pdbx_description
1 polymer ?
#
loop_
_entity_poly.entity_id
_entity_poly.type
_entity_poly.pdbx_seq_one_letter_code
_entity_poly.pdbx_strand_id
1 'polypeptide(L)'
;MSRRILNIVILFLCSFLTSCLGVFYIDLGNHYAWIESREVVKITEEKDNALYYDEIIYPQVLNYNYDDQYIIVYQVYDGSDYYDISAKQDKAEKDSLYAQFDKIKEIKYCYWIIDKETDQVIGPLRKDDFDRRCQELHIEI
;
A
#
# COMPACT_ATOMS: atom_id res chain seq x y z
N MET A 1 -49.72 -11.84 1.82
CA MET A 1 -48.41 -12.07 2.48
C MET A 1 -48.56 -11.81 3.98
N SER A 2 -48.30 -12.79 4.82
CA SER A 2 -48.50 -12.63 6.27
C SER A 2 -47.48 -11.63 6.86
N ARG A 3 -47.93 -10.77 7.79
CA ARG A 3 -47.04 -9.81 8.50
C ARG A 3 -45.79 -10.45 9.12
N ARG A 4 -45.88 -11.73 9.46
CA ARG A 4 -44.75 -12.50 10.01
C ARG A 4 -43.66 -12.80 8.94
N ILE A 5 -44.05 -13.07 7.71
CA ILE A 5 -43.11 -13.31 6.58
C ILE A 5 -42.42 -12.03 6.21
N LEU A 6 -43.15 -10.90 6.20
CA LEU A 6 -42.56 -9.59 5.91
C LEU A 6 -41.52 -9.17 6.94
N ASN A 7 -41.77 -9.43 8.25
CA ASN A 7 -40.81 -9.10 9.30
C ASN A 7 -39.56 -9.99 9.23
N ILE A 8 -39.67 -11.26 8.83
CA ILE A 8 -38.51 -12.17 8.63
C ILE A 8 -37.68 -11.71 7.43
N VAL A 9 -38.31 -11.33 6.36
CA VAL A 9 -37.61 -10.81 5.16
C VAL A 9 -36.88 -9.50 5.45
N ILE A 10 -37.49 -8.58 6.21
CA ILE A 10 -36.85 -7.32 6.64
C ILE A 10 -35.67 -7.58 7.57
N LEU A 11 -35.79 -8.52 8.53
CA LEU A 11 -34.69 -8.92 9.41
C LEU A 11 -33.54 -9.55 8.63
N PHE A 12 -33.84 -10.37 7.62
CA PHE A 12 -32.83 -10.98 6.75
C PHE A 12 -32.14 -9.94 5.85
N LEU A 13 -32.89 -8.98 5.29
CA LEU A 13 -32.31 -7.88 4.53
C LEU A 13 -31.41 -6.97 5.39
N CYS A 14 -31.83 -6.68 6.64
CA CYS A 14 -31.00 -5.88 7.56
C CYS A 14 -29.70 -6.57 7.95
N SER A 15 -29.68 -7.92 8.04
CA SER A 15 -28.45 -8.65 8.33
C SER A 15 -27.45 -8.67 7.19
N PHE A 16 -27.88 -8.45 5.93
CA PHE A 16 -26.98 -8.27 4.78
C PHE A 16 -26.45 -6.84 4.65
N LEU A 17 -27.06 -5.85 5.28
CA LEU A 17 -26.64 -4.46 5.24
C LEU A 17 -25.62 -4.11 6.33
N THR A 18 -25.34 -5.01 7.27
CA THR A 18 -24.28 -4.84 8.28
C THR A 18 -22.96 -5.46 7.88
N SER A 19 -22.82 -5.93 6.61
CA SER A 19 -21.57 -6.48 6.13
C SER A 19 -20.60 -5.38 5.73
N CYS A 20 -19.66 -5.14 6.62
CA CYS A 20 -18.30 -4.73 6.32
C CYS A 20 -18.11 -3.36 5.66
N LEU A 21 -18.16 -2.29 6.43
CA LEU A 21 -17.31 -1.12 6.22
C LEU A 21 -15.90 -1.41 6.82
N GLY A 22 -15.34 -2.60 6.55
CA GLY A 22 -13.96 -2.89 6.88
C GLY A 22 -13.06 -2.31 5.78
N VAL A 23 -11.95 -1.70 6.15
CA VAL A 23 -10.91 -1.33 5.19
C VAL A 23 -10.41 -2.61 4.53
N PHE A 24 -10.57 -2.71 3.21
CA PHE A 24 -10.05 -3.85 2.48
C PHE A 24 -8.55 -3.68 2.27
N TYR A 25 -7.78 -4.63 2.78
CA TYR A 25 -6.33 -4.69 2.56
C TYR A 25 -5.87 -6.13 2.32
N ILE A 26 -4.72 -6.27 1.69
CA ILE A 26 -4.03 -7.55 1.52
C ILE A 26 -2.79 -7.54 2.40
N ASP A 27 -2.72 -8.47 3.34
CA ASP A 27 -1.58 -8.63 4.24
C ASP A 27 -0.37 -9.16 3.44
N LEU A 28 0.74 -8.43 3.50
CA LEU A 28 2.02 -8.76 2.86
C LEU A 28 3.03 -9.32 3.88
N GLY A 29 2.61 -9.49 5.13
CA GLY A 29 3.44 -9.95 6.25
C GLY A 29 4.19 -8.84 6.96
N ASN A 30 4.55 -9.10 8.22
CA ASN A 30 5.28 -8.19 9.11
C ASN A 30 4.68 -6.77 9.20
N HIS A 31 3.34 -6.68 9.30
CA HIS A 31 2.55 -5.45 9.33
C HIS A 31 2.53 -4.65 8.02
N TYR A 32 3.11 -5.14 6.94
CA TYR A 32 2.95 -4.52 5.63
C TYR A 32 1.64 -4.96 4.98
N ALA A 33 0.99 -4.04 4.29
CA ALA A 33 -0.25 -4.30 3.57
C ALA A 33 -0.29 -3.53 2.24
N TRP A 34 -0.96 -4.11 1.26
CA TRP A 34 -1.44 -3.41 0.09
C TRP A 34 -2.91 -3.01 0.32
N ILE A 35 -3.23 -1.74 0.09
CA ILE A 35 -4.57 -1.20 0.32
C ILE A 35 -5.24 -0.78 -0.99
N GLU A 36 -6.56 -0.58 -0.95
CA GLU A 36 -7.40 -0.31 -2.13
C GLU A 36 -7.00 0.95 -2.90
N SER A 37 -6.37 1.94 -2.25
CA SER A 37 -5.81 3.13 -2.89
C SER A 37 -4.57 2.84 -3.76
N ARG A 38 -4.16 1.56 -3.89
CA ARG A 38 -2.97 1.10 -4.62
C ARG A 38 -1.66 1.61 -4.03
N GLU A 39 -1.54 1.50 -2.75
CA GLU A 39 -0.37 1.85 -1.95
C GLU A 39 0.15 0.62 -1.21
N VAL A 40 1.44 0.65 -0.87
CA VAL A 40 1.98 -0.24 0.17
C VAL A 40 2.17 0.57 1.43
N VAL A 41 1.59 0.10 2.50
CA VAL A 41 1.57 0.76 3.81
C VAL A 41 2.15 -0.15 4.89
N LYS A 42 2.59 0.43 5.99
CA LYS A 42 2.91 -0.31 7.22
C LYS A 42 1.85 -0.02 8.27
N ILE A 43 1.14 -1.05 8.70
CA ILE A 43 0.08 -0.94 9.71
C ILE A 43 0.73 -0.67 11.06
N THR A 44 0.33 0.42 11.70
CA THR A 44 0.80 0.83 13.02
C THR A 44 -0.18 0.48 14.13
N GLU A 45 -1.48 0.55 13.85
CA GLU A 45 -2.53 0.18 14.79
C GLU A 45 -3.80 -0.26 14.05
N GLU A 46 -4.51 -1.24 14.61
CA GLU A 46 -5.86 -1.60 14.18
C GLU A 46 -6.80 -1.47 15.38
N LYS A 47 -7.75 -0.53 15.31
CA LYS A 47 -8.64 -0.22 16.41
C LYS A 47 -10.00 0.26 15.90
N ASP A 48 -11.07 -0.20 16.55
CA ASP A 48 -12.45 0.23 16.29
C ASP A 48 -12.86 0.13 14.81
N ASN A 49 -12.39 -0.93 14.10
CA ASN A 49 -12.54 -1.13 12.66
C ASN A 49 -11.88 -0.05 11.78
N ALA A 50 -10.95 0.73 12.34
CA ALA A 50 -10.10 1.66 11.62
C ALA A 50 -8.67 1.13 11.55
N LEU A 51 -8.03 1.35 10.41
CA LEU A 51 -6.64 1.00 10.15
C LEU A 51 -5.79 2.28 10.21
N TYR A 52 -4.82 2.29 11.10
CA TYR A 52 -3.80 3.34 11.18
C TYR A 52 -2.52 2.81 10.56
N TYR A 53 -1.91 3.59 9.68
CA TYR A 53 -0.76 3.14 8.91
C TYR A 53 0.14 4.29 8.47
N ASP A 54 1.40 3.95 8.20
CA ASP A 54 2.35 4.81 7.54
C ASP A 54 2.42 4.43 6.05
N GLU A 55 2.37 5.42 5.17
CA GLU A 55 2.55 5.25 3.73
C GLU A 55 4.02 4.94 3.44
N ILE A 56 4.29 3.79 2.81
CA ILE A 56 5.65 3.36 2.46
C ILE A 56 5.90 3.54 0.97
N ILE A 57 5.02 3.03 0.13
CA ILE A 57 5.04 3.24 -1.32
C ILE A 57 3.73 3.89 -1.72
N TYR A 58 3.83 5.10 -2.21
CA TYR A 58 2.71 5.91 -2.66
C TYR A 58 1.99 5.30 -3.87
N PRO A 59 0.75 5.76 -4.20
CA PRO A 59 0.06 5.29 -5.41
C PRO A 59 0.90 5.61 -6.65
N GLN A 60 0.84 4.97 -7.71
CA GLN A 60 0.04 3.89 -8.25
C GLN A 60 0.86 2.59 -8.26
N VAL A 61 0.74 1.80 -7.25
CA VAL A 61 1.28 0.46 -7.26
C VAL A 61 0.42 -0.39 -8.19
N LEU A 62 1.03 -0.92 -9.26
CA LEU A 62 0.34 -1.73 -10.24
C LEU A 62 0.47 -3.23 -9.98
N ASN A 63 1.60 -3.62 -9.42
CA ASN A 63 1.88 -5.02 -9.12
C ASN A 63 2.84 -5.14 -7.95
N TYR A 64 2.73 -6.23 -7.23
CA TYR A 64 3.64 -6.58 -6.14
C TYR A 64 3.79 -8.10 -6.05
N ASN A 65 4.90 -8.54 -5.48
CA ASN A 65 5.12 -9.91 -5.05
C ASN A 65 5.83 -9.89 -3.69
N TYR A 66 5.69 -10.95 -2.92
CA TYR A 66 6.30 -11.01 -1.59
C TYR A 66 6.56 -12.45 -1.16
N ASP A 67 7.57 -12.61 -0.34
CA ASP A 67 7.90 -13.82 0.39
C ASP A 67 7.98 -13.53 1.91
N ASP A 68 8.63 -14.38 2.68
CA ASP A 68 8.76 -14.17 4.13
C ASP A 68 9.64 -12.97 4.49
N GLN A 69 10.61 -12.61 3.66
CA GLN A 69 11.60 -11.58 3.93
C GLN A 69 11.38 -10.30 3.14
N TYR A 70 11.04 -10.39 1.86
CA TYR A 70 10.97 -9.24 0.96
C TYR A 70 9.57 -8.96 0.42
N ILE A 71 9.32 -7.70 0.11
CA ILE A 71 8.22 -7.26 -0.75
C ILE A 71 8.86 -6.55 -1.94
N ILE A 72 8.50 -6.94 -3.15
CA ILE A 72 8.88 -6.23 -4.37
C ILE A 72 7.66 -5.54 -4.96
N VAL A 73 7.84 -4.31 -5.40
CA VAL A 73 6.73 -3.46 -5.85
C VAL A 73 7.06 -2.85 -7.21
N TYR A 74 6.08 -2.85 -8.08
CA TYR A 74 6.10 -2.14 -9.34
C TYR A 74 5.09 -0.99 -9.31
N GLN A 75 5.59 0.23 -9.51
CA GLN A 75 4.84 1.47 -9.46
C GLN A 75 4.99 2.24 -10.77
N VAL A 76 3.93 2.90 -11.23
CA VAL A 76 3.97 3.76 -12.42
C VAL A 76 3.48 5.15 -12.07
N TYR A 77 4.26 6.15 -12.47
CA TYR A 77 3.80 7.54 -12.43
C TYR A 77 2.87 7.82 -13.61
N ASP A 78 1.63 8.19 -13.33
CA ASP A 78 0.58 8.42 -14.33
C ASP A 78 0.32 9.90 -14.64
N GLY A 79 1.10 10.80 -14.03
CA GLY A 79 0.98 12.24 -14.23
C GLY A 79 0.11 12.96 -13.19
N SER A 80 -0.53 12.25 -12.26
CA SER A 80 -1.25 12.88 -11.16
C SER A 80 -0.32 13.25 -10.00
N ASP A 81 -0.67 14.33 -9.31
CA ASP A 81 0.02 14.76 -8.09
C ASP A 81 -0.72 14.14 -6.89
N TYR A 82 -0.34 12.91 -6.52
CA TYR A 82 -0.96 12.16 -5.41
C TYR A 82 -0.53 12.63 -4.02
N TYR A 83 0.44 13.54 -3.95
CA TYR A 83 1.11 13.84 -2.69
C TYR A 83 0.59 15.15 -2.11
N ASP A 84 -0.15 15.07 -1.04
CA ASP A 84 -0.35 16.24 -0.18
C ASP A 84 0.84 16.40 0.79
N ILE A 85 2.00 16.73 0.22
CA ILE A 85 3.21 17.02 1.00
C ILE A 85 3.02 18.27 1.85
N SER A 86 2.04 19.11 1.52
CA SER A 86 1.75 20.33 2.27
C SER A 86 1.31 20.06 3.71
N ALA A 87 0.69 18.90 3.96
CA ALA A 87 0.24 18.49 5.29
C ALA A 87 1.38 18.11 6.25
N LYS A 88 2.58 17.78 5.73
CA LYS A 88 3.74 17.45 6.57
C LYS A 88 4.28 18.70 7.25
N GLN A 89 4.58 18.61 8.55
CA GLN A 89 5.06 19.76 9.33
C GLN A 89 6.57 19.88 9.35
N ASP A 90 7.29 18.75 9.30
CA ASP A 90 8.75 18.74 9.31
C ASP A 90 9.34 19.08 7.94
N LYS A 91 10.27 20.06 7.92
CA LYS A 91 10.88 20.52 6.67
C LYS A 91 11.78 19.46 6.03
N ALA A 92 12.55 18.72 6.84
CA ALA A 92 13.45 17.71 6.32
C ALA A 92 12.68 16.53 5.72
N GLU A 93 11.55 16.18 6.33
CA GLU A 93 10.62 15.19 5.79
C GLU A 93 10.05 15.65 4.45
N LYS A 94 9.61 16.92 4.34
CA LYS A 94 9.14 17.49 3.07
C LYS A 94 10.19 17.43 1.98
N ASP A 95 11.40 17.88 2.27
CA ASP A 95 12.49 17.94 1.28
C ASP A 95 12.84 16.52 0.79
N SER A 96 12.83 15.52 1.68
CA SER A 96 13.04 14.11 1.34
C SER A 96 11.93 13.56 0.43
N LEU A 97 10.67 13.85 0.74
CA LEU A 97 9.53 13.42 -0.06
C LEU A 97 9.51 14.07 -1.45
N TYR A 98 9.83 15.36 -1.55
CA TYR A 98 9.95 16.03 -2.84
C TYR A 98 11.04 15.41 -3.70
N ALA A 99 12.21 15.11 -3.11
CA ALA A 99 13.30 14.47 -3.84
C ALA A 99 12.93 13.05 -4.33
N GLN A 100 12.21 12.29 -3.50
CA GLN A 100 11.70 10.98 -3.89
C GLN A 100 10.67 11.10 -5.03
N PHE A 101 9.76 12.05 -4.92
CA PHE A 101 8.72 12.27 -5.92
C PHE A 101 9.29 12.72 -7.27
N ASP A 102 10.26 13.63 -7.28
CA ASP A 102 10.95 14.04 -8.50
C ASP A 102 11.64 12.85 -9.19
N LYS A 103 12.22 11.94 -8.40
CA LYS A 103 12.84 10.73 -8.92
C LYS A 103 11.82 9.74 -9.50
N ILE A 104 10.65 9.60 -8.89
CA ILE A 104 9.54 8.80 -9.42
C ILE A 104 9.06 9.37 -10.77
N LYS A 105 8.89 10.70 -10.86
CA LYS A 105 8.55 11.39 -12.12
C LYS A 105 9.58 11.15 -13.22
N GLU A 106 10.86 11.25 -12.88
CA GLU A 106 11.96 11.04 -13.83
C GLU A 106 12.01 9.61 -14.35
N ILE A 107 11.89 8.61 -13.46
CA ILE A 107 11.98 7.19 -13.82
C ILE A 107 10.71 6.73 -14.52
N LYS A 108 9.55 7.16 -14.08
CA LYS A 108 8.20 6.82 -14.51
C LYS A 108 7.78 5.37 -14.21
N TYR A 109 8.62 4.38 -14.49
CA TYR A 109 8.40 2.96 -14.23
C TYR A 109 9.34 2.52 -13.11
N CYS A 110 8.85 2.55 -11.88
CA CYS A 110 9.66 2.39 -10.68
C CYS A 110 9.52 0.99 -10.09
N TYR A 111 10.64 0.48 -9.60
CA TYR A 111 10.69 -0.74 -8.81
C TYR A 111 11.18 -0.43 -7.41
N TRP A 112 10.63 -1.18 -6.44
CA TRP A 112 10.99 -1.04 -5.04
C TRP A 112 11.21 -2.40 -4.42
N ILE A 113 12.09 -2.46 -3.43
CA ILE A 113 12.33 -3.63 -2.59
C ILE A 113 12.17 -3.17 -1.14
N ILE A 114 11.34 -3.86 -0.38
CA ILE A 114 11.18 -3.65 1.05
C ILE A 114 11.70 -4.89 1.76
N ASP A 115 12.71 -4.73 2.61
CA ASP A 115 13.16 -5.77 3.53
C ASP A 115 12.30 -5.68 4.79
N LYS A 116 11.46 -6.70 5.02
CA LYS A 116 10.49 -6.73 6.12
C LYS A 116 11.13 -6.93 7.49
N GLU A 117 12.34 -7.46 7.54
CA GLU A 117 13.07 -7.69 8.78
C GLU A 117 13.75 -6.41 9.27
N THR A 118 14.35 -5.65 8.36
CA THR A 118 15.11 -4.45 8.68
C THR A 118 14.33 -3.16 8.47
N ASP A 119 13.14 -3.23 7.89
CA ASP A 119 12.33 -2.09 7.44
C ASP A 119 13.02 -1.20 6.39
N GLN A 120 14.06 -1.72 5.74
CA GLN A 120 14.76 -0.99 4.70
C GLN A 120 13.93 -0.94 3.41
N VAL A 121 13.72 0.28 2.89
CA VAL A 121 13.08 0.53 1.61
C VAL A 121 14.13 0.95 0.59
N ILE A 122 14.27 0.18 -0.49
CA ILE A 122 15.22 0.42 -1.58
C ILE A 122 14.44 0.82 -2.82
N GLY A 123 14.65 2.03 -3.30
CA GLY A 123 13.98 2.58 -4.48
C GLY A 123 13.80 4.10 -4.40
N PRO A 124 13.16 4.70 -5.39
CA PRO A 124 12.70 4.09 -6.64
C PRO A 124 13.87 3.67 -7.55
N LEU A 125 13.79 2.50 -8.14
CA LEU A 125 14.81 1.92 -9.01
C LEU A 125 14.33 1.83 -10.46
N ARG A 126 15.26 1.98 -11.41
CA ARG A 126 15.06 1.55 -12.80
C ARG A 126 15.14 0.02 -12.88
N LYS A 127 14.59 -0.57 -13.94
CA LYS A 127 14.55 -2.03 -14.09
C LYS A 127 15.93 -2.70 -13.95
N ASP A 128 16.95 -2.17 -14.59
CA ASP A 128 18.29 -2.76 -14.57
C ASP A 128 18.92 -2.72 -13.16
N ASP A 129 18.72 -1.62 -12.43
CA ASP A 129 19.19 -1.48 -11.05
C ASP A 129 18.40 -2.41 -10.10
N PHE A 130 17.11 -2.57 -10.34
CA PHE A 130 16.27 -3.49 -9.61
C PHE A 130 16.72 -4.95 -9.82
N ASP A 131 16.94 -5.36 -11.07
CA ASP A 131 17.37 -6.73 -11.38
C ASP A 131 18.73 -7.06 -10.74
N ARG A 132 19.67 -6.10 -10.82
CA ARG A 132 20.95 -6.24 -10.14
C ARG A 132 20.79 -6.39 -8.63
N ARG A 133 19.91 -5.57 -8.02
CA ARG A 133 19.68 -5.61 -6.58
C ARG A 133 19.00 -6.90 -6.15
N CYS A 134 18.05 -7.42 -6.92
CA CYS A 134 17.45 -8.73 -6.66
C CYS A 134 18.49 -9.86 -6.71
N GLN A 135 19.43 -9.82 -7.66
CA GLN A 135 20.53 -10.79 -7.71
C GLN A 135 21.44 -10.72 -6.47
N GLU A 136 21.82 -9.49 -6.06
CA GLU A 136 22.64 -9.27 -4.85
C GLU A 136 21.96 -9.79 -3.57
N LEU A 137 20.64 -9.64 -3.47
CA LEU A 137 19.83 -10.06 -2.33
C LEU A 137 19.29 -11.49 -2.44
N HIS A 138 19.60 -12.20 -3.55
CA HIS A 138 19.10 -13.54 -3.85
C HIS A 138 17.56 -13.65 -3.86
N ILE A 139 16.89 -12.58 -4.32
CA ILE A 139 15.43 -12.56 -4.48
C ILE A 139 15.08 -13.26 -5.80
N GLU A 140 14.25 -14.29 -5.73
CA GLU A 140 13.68 -14.95 -6.92
C GLU A 140 12.47 -14.12 -7.41
N ILE A 141 12.49 -13.76 -8.71
CA ILE A 141 11.46 -12.93 -9.34
C ILE A 141 10.55 -13.81 -10.21
#